data_af88c362f946d8755933ad4678a591d8
#
_entry.id   af88c362f946d8755933ad4678a591d8
#
_cell.length_a   1.000
_cell.length_b   1.000
_cell.length_c   1.000
_cell.angle_alpha   90.00
_cell.angle_beta   90.00
_cell.angle_gamma   90.00
#
_symmetry.space_group_name_H-M   'P 1'
#
loop_
_entity.id
_entity.type
_entity.pdbx_description
1 polymer ?
#
loop_
_entity_poly.entity_id
_entity_poly.type
_entity_poly.pdbx_seq_one_letter_code
_entity_poly.pdbx_strand_id
1 'polypeptide(L)'
;MKIKTKQITVTAIMLAICLVSQFFKNLSVYITGPIINAALILTVLYAGMACGIILSIITPVTSFFITGSPVMAAIPAMFPCIMIGNIILVVCVELLRKKCGKAAGFPVSIAIGAVLKAVFMGIAIALIILPTFLPAPMHKMLQVLQLQFSVTQLITAVIGGVYAVIIAAVLKKTSLAQAD
;
A
#
# COMPACT_ATOMS: atom_id res chain seq x y z
N MET A 1 9.38 -22.34 -4.23
CA MET A 1 9.67 -21.16 -5.09
C MET A 1 10.99 -20.56 -4.60
N LYS A 2 12.06 -20.60 -5.41
CA LYS A 2 13.37 -20.02 -5.00
C LYS A 2 13.33 -18.50 -5.27
N ILE A 3 13.41 -17.70 -4.22
CA ILE A 3 13.52 -16.24 -4.33
C ILE A 3 14.94 -15.90 -4.77
N LYS A 4 15.08 -15.10 -5.84
CA LYS A 4 16.39 -14.68 -6.38
C LYS A 4 16.95 -13.52 -5.56
N THR A 5 18.27 -13.39 -5.47
CA THR A 5 18.96 -12.28 -4.76
C THR A 5 18.43 -10.91 -5.16
N LYS A 6 18.21 -10.68 -6.47
CA LYS A 6 17.62 -9.43 -6.99
C LYS A 6 16.26 -9.11 -6.35
N GLN A 7 15.41 -10.10 -6.14
CA GLN A 7 14.09 -9.90 -5.53
C GLN A 7 14.21 -9.49 -4.06
N ILE A 8 15.14 -10.11 -3.33
CA ILE A 8 15.44 -9.76 -1.93
C ILE A 8 15.93 -8.32 -1.84
N THR A 9 16.90 -7.94 -2.69
CA THR A 9 17.47 -6.58 -2.70
C THR A 9 16.40 -5.53 -2.99
N VAL A 10 15.57 -5.73 -4.02
CA VAL A 10 14.48 -4.79 -4.35
C VAL A 10 13.49 -4.68 -3.19
N THR A 11 13.10 -5.80 -2.59
CA THR A 11 12.14 -5.80 -1.48
C THR A 11 12.73 -5.10 -0.25
N ALA A 12 14.00 -5.32 0.05
CA ALA A 12 14.70 -4.67 1.16
C ALA A 12 14.78 -3.14 0.96
N ILE A 13 15.10 -2.67 -0.25
CA ILE A 13 15.11 -1.23 -0.58
C ILE A 13 13.70 -0.63 -0.40
N MET A 14 12.67 -1.29 -0.92
CA MET A 14 11.30 -0.81 -0.80
C MET A 14 10.81 -0.83 0.65
N LEU A 15 11.20 -1.83 1.44
CA LEU A 15 10.93 -1.86 2.88
C LEU A 15 11.63 -0.69 3.59
N ALA A 16 12.89 -0.42 3.29
CA ALA A 16 13.62 0.71 3.88
C ALA A 16 12.93 2.05 3.58
N ILE A 17 12.47 2.27 2.34
CA ILE A 17 11.69 3.45 1.95
C ILE A 17 10.39 3.53 2.77
N CYS A 18 9.67 2.42 2.95
CA CYS A 18 8.47 2.37 3.78
C CYS A 18 8.78 2.73 5.23
N LEU A 19 9.83 2.16 5.82
CA LEU A 19 10.24 2.44 7.21
C LEU A 19 10.56 3.92 7.40
N VAL A 20 11.40 4.50 6.54
CA VAL A 20 11.73 5.93 6.60
C VAL A 20 10.48 6.79 6.47
N SER A 21 9.58 6.47 5.55
CA SER A 21 8.34 7.23 5.38
C SER A 21 7.43 7.17 6.61
N GLN A 22 7.44 6.07 7.35
CA GLN A 22 6.58 5.88 8.53
C GLN A 22 6.93 6.81 9.69
N PHE A 23 8.19 7.27 9.80
CA PHE A 23 8.57 8.29 10.79
C PHE A 23 7.85 9.64 10.53
N PHE A 24 7.48 9.92 9.29
CA PHE A 24 6.73 11.12 8.90
C PHE A 24 5.21 10.96 8.96
N LYS A 25 4.69 9.79 9.34
CA LYS A 25 3.25 9.50 9.37
C LYS A 25 2.47 10.42 10.32
N ASN A 26 3.08 10.79 11.44
CA ASN A 26 2.47 11.72 12.40
C ASN A 26 2.34 13.14 11.85
N LEU A 27 3.11 13.50 10.82
CA LEU A 27 3.00 14.79 10.13
C LEU A 27 1.85 14.78 9.11
N SER A 28 1.77 13.74 8.28
CA SER A 28 0.69 13.60 7.30
C SER A 28 0.57 12.20 6.71
N VAL A 29 -0.62 11.65 6.75
CA VAL A 29 -0.97 10.39 6.08
C VAL A 29 -0.94 10.53 4.56
N TYR A 30 -1.12 11.75 4.04
CA TYR A 30 -1.06 12.05 2.61
C TYR A 30 0.36 12.07 2.04
N ILE A 31 1.38 12.06 2.89
CA ILE A 31 2.78 11.85 2.47
C ILE A 31 3.13 10.37 2.54
N THR A 32 2.90 9.77 3.69
CA THR A 32 3.29 8.38 3.97
C THR A 32 2.49 7.36 3.17
N GLY A 33 1.18 7.58 3.05
CA GLY A 33 0.29 6.67 2.33
C GLY A 33 0.68 6.45 0.86
N PRO A 34 0.88 7.52 0.06
CA PRO A 34 1.36 7.40 -1.31
C PRO A 34 2.72 6.68 -1.44
N ILE A 35 3.67 6.97 -0.56
CA ILE A 35 4.99 6.34 -0.59
C ILE A 35 4.88 4.83 -0.35
N ILE A 36 4.11 4.41 0.66
CA ILE A 36 3.89 2.98 0.93
C ILE A 36 3.18 2.30 -0.24
N ASN A 37 2.12 2.90 -0.80
CA ASN A 37 1.42 2.34 -1.94
C ASN A 37 2.33 2.23 -3.18
N ALA A 38 3.15 3.25 -3.47
CA ALA A 38 4.13 3.20 -4.54
C ALA A 38 5.15 2.08 -4.32
N ALA A 39 5.68 1.93 -3.10
CA ALA A 39 6.62 0.86 -2.76
C ALA A 39 6.01 -0.54 -2.95
N LEU A 40 4.75 -0.76 -2.55
CA LEU A 40 4.03 -2.02 -2.77
C LEU A 40 3.90 -2.33 -4.27
N ILE A 41 3.49 -1.35 -5.08
CA ILE A 41 3.30 -1.49 -6.53
C ILE A 41 4.65 -1.75 -7.22
N LEU A 42 5.71 -1.02 -6.87
CA LEU A 42 7.04 -1.22 -7.44
C LEU A 42 7.65 -2.56 -7.01
N THR A 43 7.40 -3.01 -5.77
CA THR A 43 7.83 -4.33 -5.32
C THR A 43 7.21 -5.42 -6.16
N VAL A 44 5.92 -5.36 -6.42
CA VAL A 44 5.26 -6.37 -7.27
C VAL A 44 5.76 -6.32 -8.71
N LEU A 45 6.06 -5.12 -9.22
CA LEU A 45 6.55 -4.93 -10.59
C LEU A 45 7.95 -5.54 -10.79
N TYR A 46 8.87 -5.33 -9.84
CA TYR A 46 10.29 -5.67 -10.00
C TYR A 46 10.73 -6.93 -9.23
N ALA A 47 10.05 -7.27 -8.13
CA ALA A 47 10.36 -8.44 -7.31
C ALA A 47 9.27 -9.53 -7.35
N GLY A 48 8.09 -9.23 -7.91
CA GLY A 48 6.99 -10.16 -8.10
C GLY A 48 6.00 -10.23 -6.94
N MET A 49 4.91 -10.97 -7.16
CA MET A 49 3.74 -11.02 -6.27
C MET A 49 4.09 -11.47 -4.84
N ALA A 50 4.91 -12.50 -4.68
CA ALA A 50 5.26 -13.01 -3.35
C ALA A 50 5.95 -11.95 -2.48
N CYS A 51 6.91 -11.21 -3.05
CA CYS A 51 7.61 -10.12 -2.36
C CYS A 51 6.65 -8.96 -2.03
N GLY A 52 5.73 -8.63 -2.94
CA GLY A 52 4.68 -7.64 -2.70
C GLY A 52 3.75 -8.04 -1.55
N ILE A 53 3.35 -9.31 -1.47
CA ILE A 53 2.52 -9.82 -0.36
C ILE A 53 3.29 -9.76 0.96
N ILE A 54 4.55 -10.18 0.99
CA ILE A 54 5.39 -10.09 2.18
C ILE A 54 5.49 -8.63 2.66
N LEU A 55 5.75 -7.69 1.77
CA LEU A 55 5.81 -6.27 2.10
C LEU A 55 4.45 -5.75 2.61
N SER A 56 3.33 -6.21 2.03
CA SER A 56 1.97 -5.87 2.46
C SER A 56 1.65 -6.28 3.89
N ILE A 57 2.26 -7.38 4.36
CA ILE A 57 2.11 -7.88 5.73
C ILE A 57 3.02 -7.12 6.69
N ILE A 58 4.27 -6.87 6.30
CA ILE A 58 5.26 -6.24 7.17
C ILE A 58 4.93 -4.77 7.43
N THR A 59 4.49 -4.03 6.41
CA THR A 59 4.29 -2.57 6.50
C THR A 59 3.28 -2.12 7.57
N PRO A 60 2.11 -2.75 7.79
CA PRO A 60 1.21 -2.34 8.88
C PRO A 60 1.80 -2.61 10.28
N VAL A 61 2.55 -3.71 10.43
CA VAL A 61 3.20 -4.08 11.69
C VAL A 61 4.28 -3.07 12.04
N THR A 62 5.19 -2.79 11.11
CA THR A 62 6.26 -1.78 11.32
C THR A 62 5.69 -0.38 11.55
N SER A 63 4.61 -0.03 10.80
CA SER A 63 3.91 1.23 11.00
C SER A 63 3.37 1.37 12.42
N PHE A 64 2.82 0.33 13.00
CA PHE A 64 2.35 0.34 14.38
C PHE A 64 3.50 0.57 15.37
N PHE A 65 4.59 -0.19 15.25
CA PHE A 65 5.72 -0.04 16.15
C PHE A 65 6.40 1.33 16.07
N ILE A 66 6.45 1.93 14.88
CA ILE A 66 7.06 3.25 14.68
C ILE A 66 6.15 4.37 15.15
N THR A 67 4.83 4.27 14.91
CA THR A 67 3.91 5.38 15.16
C THR A 67 3.17 5.28 16.50
N GLY A 68 3.14 4.10 17.12
CA GLY A 68 2.42 3.86 18.37
C GLY A 68 0.92 4.14 18.27
N SER A 69 0.28 3.89 17.11
CA SER A 69 -1.11 4.26 16.85
C SER A 69 -2.07 3.76 17.92
N PRO A 70 -2.71 4.64 18.70
CA PRO A 70 -3.62 4.24 19.79
C PRO A 70 -4.83 3.45 19.28
N VAL A 71 -5.33 3.78 18.08
CA VAL A 71 -6.47 3.11 17.45
C VAL A 71 -6.13 1.67 17.09
N MET A 72 -4.93 1.43 16.55
CA MET A 72 -4.48 0.07 16.21
C MET A 72 -4.17 -0.75 17.47
N ALA A 73 -3.70 -0.10 18.54
CA ALA A 73 -3.51 -0.76 19.85
C ALA A 73 -4.85 -1.17 20.47
N ALA A 74 -5.86 -0.30 20.38
CA ALA A 74 -7.20 -0.56 20.91
C ALA A 74 -7.98 -1.62 20.11
N ILE A 75 -7.73 -1.70 18.78
CA ILE A 75 -8.47 -2.58 17.87
C ILE A 75 -7.48 -3.41 17.03
N PRO A 76 -6.91 -4.50 17.57
CA PRO A 76 -5.95 -5.34 16.83
C PRO A 76 -6.50 -5.95 15.54
N ALA A 77 -7.83 -6.14 15.43
CA ALA A 77 -8.49 -6.62 14.21
C ALA A 77 -8.24 -5.73 12.97
N MET A 78 -7.78 -4.49 13.15
CA MET A 78 -7.40 -3.61 12.05
C MET A 78 -6.16 -4.10 11.31
N PHE A 79 -5.20 -4.77 11.98
CA PHE A 79 -3.99 -5.27 11.33
C PHE A 79 -4.27 -6.18 10.14
N PRO A 80 -5.00 -7.31 10.31
CA PRO A 80 -5.30 -8.19 9.19
C PRO A 80 -6.10 -7.48 8.10
N CYS A 81 -7.00 -6.57 8.43
CA CYS A 81 -7.76 -5.83 7.43
C CYS A 81 -6.88 -4.91 6.58
N ILE A 82 -5.92 -4.20 7.19
CA ILE A 82 -4.98 -3.36 6.44
C ILE A 82 -4.05 -4.22 5.58
N MET A 83 -3.57 -5.36 6.11
CA MET A 83 -2.76 -6.33 5.35
C MET A 83 -3.52 -6.83 4.12
N ILE A 84 -4.77 -7.27 4.29
CA ILE A 84 -5.62 -7.76 3.19
C ILE A 84 -5.86 -6.64 2.17
N GLY A 85 -6.15 -5.41 2.59
CA GLY A 85 -6.29 -4.27 1.70
C GLY A 85 -5.04 -4.02 0.85
N ASN A 86 -3.85 -4.10 1.43
CA ASN A 86 -2.59 -3.99 0.71
C ASN A 86 -2.36 -5.18 -0.24
N ILE A 87 -2.70 -6.40 0.18
CA ILE A 87 -2.61 -7.61 -0.66
C ILE A 87 -3.55 -7.51 -1.86
N ILE A 88 -4.77 -6.98 -1.69
CA ILE A 88 -5.71 -6.74 -2.79
C ILE A 88 -5.06 -5.85 -3.86
N LEU A 89 -4.45 -4.73 -3.45
CA LEU A 89 -3.75 -3.84 -4.39
C LEU A 89 -2.64 -4.59 -5.15
N VAL A 90 -1.78 -5.30 -4.44
CA VAL A 90 -0.64 -6.05 -5.00
C VAL A 90 -1.09 -7.14 -5.98
N VAL A 91 -2.09 -7.93 -5.59
CA VAL A 91 -2.63 -9.02 -6.42
C VAL A 91 -3.31 -8.48 -7.66
N CYS A 92 -4.13 -7.42 -7.53
CA CYS A 92 -4.77 -6.76 -8.67
C CYS A 92 -3.75 -6.23 -9.66
N VAL A 93 -2.70 -5.55 -9.18
CA VAL A 93 -1.64 -5.04 -10.06
C VAL A 93 -0.96 -6.18 -10.80
N GLU A 94 -0.58 -7.27 -10.12
CA GLU A 94 0.12 -8.39 -10.78
C GLU A 94 -0.73 -9.12 -11.80
N LEU A 95 -2.00 -9.38 -11.47
CA LEU A 95 -2.88 -10.16 -12.36
C LEU A 95 -3.38 -9.34 -13.55
N LEU A 96 -3.80 -8.09 -13.32
CA LEU A 96 -4.44 -7.29 -14.34
C LEU A 96 -3.43 -6.65 -15.32
N ARG A 97 -2.22 -6.26 -14.85
CA ARG A 97 -1.20 -5.69 -15.74
C ARG A 97 -0.81 -6.61 -16.90
N LYS A 98 -0.96 -7.93 -16.70
CA LYS A 98 -0.69 -8.94 -17.72
C LYS A 98 -1.86 -9.11 -18.69
N LYS A 99 -3.09 -8.82 -18.25
CA LYS A 99 -4.32 -9.03 -19.05
C LYS A 99 -4.71 -7.81 -19.87
N CYS A 100 -4.50 -6.60 -19.37
CA CYS A 100 -5.01 -5.35 -19.98
C CYS A 100 -4.10 -4.73 -21.06
N GLY A 101 -3.14 -5.49 -21.64
CA GLY A 101 -2.28 -5.02 -22.72
C GLY A 101 -1.02 -4.28 -22.27
N LYS A 102 -0.03 -4.16 -23.18
CA LYS A 102 1.34 -3.73 -22.82
C LYS A 102 1.46 -2.25 -22.41
N ALA A 103 0.65 -1.35 -22.95
CA ALA A 103 0.78 0.10 -22.69
C ALA A 103 -0.12 0.58 -21.56
N ALA A 104 -1.40 0.20 -21.55
CA ALA A 104 -2.37 0.67 -20.57
C ALA A 104 -2.53 -0.27 -19.35
N GLY A 105 -2.06 -1.51 -19.44
CA GLY A 105 -2.29 -2.55 -18.44
C GLY A 105 -1.78 -2.18 -17.04
N PHE A 106 -0.64 -1.53 -16.94
CA PHE A 106 -0.07 -1.17 -15.64
C PHE A 106 -0.86 -0.05 -14.94
N PRO A 107 -1.13 1.12 -15.56
CA PRO A 107 -1.98 2.16 -14.94
C PRO A 107 -3.40 1.68 -14.62
N VAL A 108 -4.02 0.94 -15.54
CA VAL A 108 -5.38 0.41 -15.33
C VAL A 108 -5.42 -0.58 -14.16
N SER A 109 -4.43 -1.46 -14.04
CA SER A 109 -4.36 -2.41 -12.93
C SER A 109 -4.21 -1.71 -11.57
N ILE A 110 -3.46 -0.61 -11.54
CA ILE A 110 -3.30 0.23 -10.33
C ILE A 110 -4.64 0.88 -9.97
N ALA A 111 -5.33 1.48 -10.93
CA ALA A 111 -6.61 2.14 -10.69
C ALA A 111 -7.66 1.16 -10.12
N ILE A 112 -7.80 -0.01 -10.72
CA ILE A 112 -8.70 -1.05 -10.24
C ILE A 112 -8.29 -1.54 -8.85
N GLY A 113 -6.99 -1.80 -8.65
CA GLY A 113 -6.47 -2.24 -7.35
C GLY A 113 -6.66 -1.20 -6.24
N ALA A 114 -6.49 0.09 -6.54
CA ALA A 114 -6.74 1.20 -5.61
C ALA A 114 -8.21 1.28 -5.18
N VAL A 115 -9.14 1.15 -6.14
CA VAL A 115 -10.58 1.15 -5.86
C VAL A 115 -10.96 -0.05 -5.01
N LEU A 116 -10.54 -1.27 -5.38
CA LEU A 116 -10.88 -2.48 -4.63
C LEU A 116 -10.31 -2.47 -3.21
N LYS A 117 -9.06 -1.99 -3.04
CA LYS A 117 -8.47 -1.77 -1.73
C LYS A 117 -9.30 -0.80 -0.89
N ALA A 118 -9.65 0.37 -1.46
CA ALA A 118 -10.40 1.40 -0.74
C ALA A 118 -11.81 0.93 -0.36
N VAL A 119 -12.50 0.25 -1.25
CA VAL A 119 -13.82 -0.34 -0.99
C VAL A 119 -13.72 -1.39 0.11
N PHE A 120 -12.77 -2.31 0.03
CA PHE A 120 -12.59 -3.32 1.06
C PHE A 120 -12.29 -2.69 2.43
N MET A 121 -11.35 -1.75 2.51
CA MET A 121 -10.99 -1.09 3.78
C MET A 121 -12.13 -0.22 4.30
N GLY A 122 -12.86 0.46 3.40
CA GLY A 122 -14.04 1.24 3.74
C GLY A 122 -15.13 0.37 4.38
N ILE A 123 -15.44 -0.77 3.80
CA ILE A 123 -16.45 -1.69 4.35
C ILE A 123 -15.94 -2.33 5.63
N ALA A 124 -14.78 -3.00 5.60
CA ALA A 124 -14.29 -3.79 6.72
C ALA A 124 -13.91 -2.93 7.92
N ILE A 125 -13.17 -1.83 7.71
CA ILE A 125 -12.67 -1.00 8.81
C ILE A 125 -13.64 0.13 9.12
N ALA A 126 -14.00 0.96 8.12
CA ALA A 126 -14.75 2.18 8.40
C ALA A 126 -16.22 1.92 8.77
N LEU A 127 -16.89 0.94 8.14
CA LEU A 127 -18.29 0.67 8.40
C LEU A 127 -18.54 -0.43 9.43
N ILE A 128 -17.63 -1.41 9.59
CA ILE A 128 -17.86 -2.54 10.49
C ILE A 128 -17.01 -2.40 11.76
N ILE A 129 -15.68 -2.39 11.63
CA ILE A 129 -14.77 -2.49 12.79
C ILE A 129 -14.83 -1.24 13.66
N LEU A 130 -14.70 -0.05 13.07
CA LEU A 130 -14.66 1.19 13.84
C LEU A 130 -15.96 1.45 14.62
N PRO A 131 -17.17 1.37 14.05
CA PRO A 131 -18.40 1.59 14.81
C PRO A 131 -18.63 0.57 15.91
N THR A 132 -18.15 -0.68 15.72
CA THR A 132 -18.40 -1.79 16.65
C THR A 132 -17.41 -1.84 17.80
N PHE A 133 -16.12 -1.56 17.55
CA PHE A 133 -15.05 -1.82 18.50
C PHE A 133 -14.31 -0.57 18.98
N LEU A 134 -14.65 0.64 18.46
CA LEU A 134 -13.94 1.86 18.86
C LEU A 134 -14.28 2.20 20.33
N PRO A 135 -13.25 2.36 21.21
CA PRO A 135 -13.50 2.71 22.62
C PRO A 135 -14.22 4.06 22.76
N ALA A 136 -15.09 4.18 23.77
CA ALA A 136 -15.89 5.38 24.04
C ALA A 136 -15.09 6.70 24.05
N PRO A 137 -13.87 6.78 24.64
CA PRO A 137 -13.07 8.00 24.61
C PRO A 137 -12.67 8.46 23.21
N MET A 138 -12.64 7.54 22.22
CA MET A 138 -12.25 7.81 20.84
C MET A 138 -13.44 8.07 19.90
N HIS A 139 -14.68 7.99 20.36
CA HIS A 139 -15.88 8.17 19.51
C HIS A 139 -15.90 9.53 18.82
N LYS A 140 -15.33 10.58 19.43
CA LYS A 140 -15.20 11.91 18.79
C LYS A 140 -14.37 11.89 17.50
N MET A 141 -13.50 10.90 17.32
CA MET A 141 -12.65 10.73 16.15
C MET A 141 -13.25 9.77 15.11
N LEU A 142 -14.40 9.15 15.36
CA LEU A 142 -14.98 8.12 14.51
C LEU A 142 -15.08 8.55 13.04
N GLN A 143 -15.66 9.71 12.77
CA GLN A 143 -15.83 10.22 11.41
C GLN A 143 -14.49 10.44 10.69
N VAL A 144 -13.49 11.00 11.40
CA VAL A 144 -12.15 11.23 10.86
C VAL A 144 -11.47 9.90 10.53
N LEU A 145 -11.59 8.91 11.42
CA LEU A 145 -11.05 7.58 11.20
C LEU A 145 -11.75 6.85 10.05
N GLN A 146 -13.08 6.97 9.93
CA GLN A 146 -13.82 6.42 8.81
C GLN A 146 -13.35 7.00 7.47
N LEU A 147 -13.17 8.31 7.39
CA LEU A 147 -12.60 8.96 6.20
C LEU A 147 -11.17 8.49 5.92
N GLN A 148 -10.36 8.32 6.96
CA GLN A 148 -8.96 7.88 6.85
C GLN A 148 -8.84 6.46 6.30
N PHE A 149 -9.75 5.55 6.64
CA PHE A 149 -9.74 4.16 6.18
C PHE A 149 -10.63 3.90 4.96
N SER A 150 -11.26 4.92 4.39
CA SER A 150 -12.07 4.84 3.16
C SER A 150 -11.50 5.77 2.06
N VAL A 151 -11.95 7.00 2.02
CA VAL A 151 -11.61 7.98 0.95
C VAL A 151 -10.11 8.27 0.91
N THR A 152 -9.47 8.45 2.07
CA THR A 152 -8.02 8.72 2.13
C THR A 152 -7.21 7.54 1.59
N GLN A 153 -7.68 6.30 1.77
CA GLN A 153 -7.00 5.12 1.18
C GLN A 153 -7.06 5.14 -0.35
N LEU A 154 -8.17 5.56 -0.93
CA LEU A 154 -8.29 5.71 -2.38
C LEU A 154 -7.33 6.79 -2.90
N ILE A 155 -7.37 7.98 -2.30
CA ILE A 155 -6.53 9.12 -2.70
C ILE A 155 -5.04 8.75 -2.63
N THR A 156 -4.61 8.18 -1.51
CA THR A 156 -3.21 7.80 -1.31
C THR A 156 -2.76 6.66 -2.21
N ALA A 157 -3.64 5.72 -2.53
CA ALA A 157 -3.33 4.63 -3.46
C ALA A 157 -3.23 5.14 -4.90
N VAL A 158 -4.08 6.08 -5.32
CA VAL A 158 -4.01 6.70 -6.65
C VAL A 158 -2.73 7.53 -6.78
N ILE A 159 -2.43 8.41 -5.82
CA ILE A 159 -1.19 9.22 -5.85
C ILE A 159 0.05 8.30 -5.83
N GLY A 160 0.07 7.27 -4.98
CA GLY A 160 1.14 6.28 -4.96
C GLY A 160 1.27 5.52 -6.28
N GLY A 161 0.15 5.24 -6.94
CA GLY A 161 0.10 4.67 -8.28
C GLY A 161 0.76 5.57 -9.33
N VAL A 162 0.47 6.88 -9.30
CA VAL A 162 1.12 7.87 -10.18
C VAL A 162 2.64 7.87 -9.96
N TYR A 163 3.09 7.88 -8.69
CA TYR A 163 4.53 7.79 -8.38
C TYR A 163 5.14 6.51 -8.93
N ALA A 164 4.47 5.37 -8.77
CA ALA A 164 4.96 4.09 -9.29
C ALA A 164 5.08 4.08 -10.82
N VAL A 165 4.11 4.67 -11.54
CA VAL A 165 4.15 4.79 -13.01
C VAL A 165 5.31 5.67 -13.46
N ILE A 166 5.51 6.83 -12.83
CA ILE A 166 6.60 7.76 -13.17
C ILE A 166 7.95 7.08 -12.92
N ILE A 167 8.15 6.49 -11.74
CA ILE A 167 9.41 5.81 -11.38
C ILE A 167 9.68 4.66 -12.34
N ALA A 168 8.68 3.84 -12.65
CA ALA A 168 8.83 2.74 -13.59
C ALA A 168 9.21 3.22 -15.01
N ALA A 169 8.63 4.33 -15.46
CA ALA A 169 8.95 4.92 -16.76
C ALA A 169 10.40 5.44 -16.81
N VAL A 170 10.85 6.14 -15.76
CA VAL A 170 12.22 6.64 -15.65
C VAL A 170 13.23 5.50 -15.62
N LEU A 171 13.01 4.48 -14.79
CA LEU A 171 13.90 3.33 -14.68
C LEU A 171 14.01 2.56 -15.99
N LYS A 172 12.89 2.41 -16.73
CA LYS A 172 12.89 1.78 -18.05
C LYS A 172 13.74 2.57 -19.06
N LYS A 173 13.61 3.90 -19.08
CA LYS A 173 14.38 4.79 -19.98
C LYS A 173 15.88 4.71 -19.69
N THR A 174 16.27 4.73 -18.41
CA THR A 174 17.68 4.62 -17.98
C THR A 174 18.29 3.27 -18.34
N SER A 175 17.54 2.17 -18.17
CA SER A 175 18.01 0.83 -18.57
C SER A 175 18.21 0.68 -20.09
N LEU A 176 17.40 1.34 -20.90
CA LEU A 176 17.59 1.35 -22.36
C LEU A 176 18.80 2.20 -22.76
N ALA A 177 19.03 3.35 -22.12
CA ALA A 177 20.18 4.22 -22.39
C ALA A 177 21.53 3.62 -21.93
N GLN A 178 21.54 2.59 -21.10
CA GLN A 178 22.76 1.86 -20.70
C GLN A 178 23.04 0.65 -21.60
N ALA A 179 22.12 0.28 -22.47
CA ALA A 179 22.26 -0.85 -23.38
C ALA A 179 22.75 -0.45 -24.79
N ASP A 180 22.80 0.85 -25.09
CA ASP A 180 23.40 1.47 -26.27
C ASP A 180 24.84 1.94 -25.95
#